data_6b5853f207d2c11192cfbcec097a5f08
#
_entry.id   6b5853f207d2c11192cfbcec097a5f08
#
_cell.length_a   1.000
_cell.length_b   1.000
_cell.length_c   1.000
_cell.angle_alpha   90.00
_cell.angle_beta   90.00
_cell.angle_gamma   90.00
#
_symmetry.space_group_name_H-M   'P 1'
#
loop_
_entity.id
_entity.type
_entity.pdbx_description
1 polymer ?
#
loop_
_entity_poly.entity_id
_entity_poly.type
_entity_poly.pdbx_seq_one_letter_code
_entity_poly.pdbx_strand_id
1 'polypeptide(L)'
;MEALARKVLRRPLEITVGGRSVVADTITQVVEVRPEDSKFNRMLELLGKLFNEEEDARALVFVERQESADKLFVELKNKNYTCMPLHGGREQVDRDQTIVDFKNGSCPIVIATSVAARGLDVKQLKMVIQYDVPNHMEDYVHRAGRTGRAGNKGTCVTFVTPEQDRFAVDILKALQASNAEVPAEIKTMADGELVSSPLYGVVS
;
A
#
# COMPACT_ATOMS: atom_id res chain seq x y z
N MET A 1 21.57 13.20 -0.48
CA MET A 1 21.84 13.17 -1.95
C MET A 1 21.95 14.59 -2.52
N GLU A 2 21.00 15.48 -2.29
CA GLU A 2 21.01 16.87 -2.78
C GLU A 2 22.28 17.65 -2.38
N ALA A 3 22.68 17.62 -1.11
CA ALA A 3 23.87 18.29 -0.62
C ALA A 3 25.18 17.80 -1.28
N LEU A 4 25.24 16.53 -1.70
CA LEU A 4 26.37 15.96 -2.44
C LEU A 4 26.36 16.45 -3.89
N ALA A 5 25.19 16.47 -4.53
CA ALA A 5 25.04 16.95 -5.90
C ALA A 5 25.44 18.43 -6.03
N ARG A 6 25.03 19.27 -5.09
CA ARG A 6 25.42 20.71 -5.06
C ARG A 6 26.93 20.94 -4.86
N LYS A 7 27.64 19.98 -4.22
CA LYS A 7 29.11 20.08 -4.06
C LYS A 7 29.91 19.63 -5.29
N VAL A 8 29.36 18.68 -6.06
CA VAL A 8 30.08 18.00 -7.15
C VAL A 8 29.73 18.58 -8.52
N LEU A 9 28.48 19.04 -8.72
CA LEU A 9 28.00 19.55 -10.00
C LEU A 9 28.24 21.06 -10.13
N ARG A 10 28.74 21.49 -11.28
CA ARG A 10 28.86 22.91 -11.62
C ARG A 10 27.55 23.41 -12.20
N ARG A 11 26.89 24.36 -11.51
CA ARG A 11 25.58 24.93 -11.90
C ARG A 11 24.51 23.85 -12.18
N PRO A 12 24.19 22.96 -11.21
CA PRO A 12 23.17 21.97 -11.44
C PRO A 12 21.82 22.63 -11.70
N LEU A 13 21.10 22.17 -12.73
CA LEU A 13 19.71 22.49 -12.91
C LEU A 13 18.90 21.57 -11.99
N GLU A 14 18.18 22.14 -11.04
CA GLU A 14 17.28 21.41 -10.17
C GLU A 14 15.90 21.34 -10.84
N ILE A 15 15.50 20.14 -11.24
CA ILE A 15 14.18 19.89 -11.80
C ILE A 15 13.38 19.16 -10.73
N THR A 16 12.44 19.86 -10.10
CA THR A 16 11.46 19.24 -9.19
C THR A 16 10.26 18.79 -10.02
N VAL A 17 10.13 17.49 -10.22
CA VAL A 17 8.98 16.90 -10.92
C VAL A 17 7.96 16.48 -9.88
N GLY A 18 6.83 17.19 -9.86
CA GLY A 18 5.72 16.95 -8.95
C GLY A 18 5.88 17.64 -7.59
N GLY A 19 4.78 18.15 -7.07
CA GLY A 19 4.64 18.47 -5.66
C GLY A 19 4.72 17.19 -4.80
N ARG A 20 4.65 17.34 -3.49
CA ARG A 20 4.67 16.23 -2.50
C ARG A 20 3.94 15.00 -3.03
N SER A 21 4.54 13.82 -2.83
CA SER A 21 3.94 12.52 -3.18
C SER A 21 2.46 12.47 -2.78
N VAL A 22 1.58 12.51 -3.77
CA VAL A 22 0.12 12.52 -3.60
C VAL A 22 -0.44 11.33 -4.37
N VAL A 23 -1.42 10.65 -3.81
CA VAL A 23 -2.11 9.56 -4.50
C VAL A 23 -2.93 10.15 -5.66
N ALA A 24 -2.85 9.53 -6.84
CA ALA A 24 -3.57 10.01 -8.02
C ALA A 24 -5.09 9.93 -7.82
N ASP A 25 -5.82 10.86 -8.44
CA ASP A 25 -7.29 10.94 -8.41
C ASP A 25 -8.00 9.74 -9.07
N THR A 26 -7.28 8.99 -9.89
CA THR A 26 -7.75 7.72 -10.48
C THR A 26 -7.86 6.59 -9.46
N ILE A 27 -7.33 6.76 -8.24
CA ILE A 27 -7.29 5.74 -7.20
C ILE A 27 -8.32 6.06 -6.12
N THR A 28 -9.32 5.20 -5.98
CA THR A 28 -10.24 5.23 -4.84
C THR A 28 -9.51 4.71 -3.61
N GLN A 29 -9.38 5.56 -2.59
CA GLN A 29 -8.72 5.22 -1.34
C GLN A 29 -9.76 4.91 -0.28
N VAL A 30 -9.64 3.75 0.35
CA VAL A 30 -10.51 3.30 1.46
C VAL A 30 -9.61 2.92 2.63
N VAL A 31 -9.84 3.52 3.79
CA VAL A 31 -9.13 3.14 5.02
C VAL A 31 -10.14 2.58 6.00
N GLU A 32 -9.88 1.38 6.50
CA GLU A 32 -10.75 0.69 7.44
C GLU A 32 -10.01 0.43 8.76
N VAL A 33 -10.53 0.98 9.86
CA VAL A 33 -10.06 0.64 11.22
C VAL A 33 -10.75 -0.64 11.65
N ARG A 34 -9.95 -1.70 11.93
CA ARG A 34 -10.48 -3.01 12.25
C ARG A 34 -9.55 -3.86 13.09
N PRO A 35 -10.06 -4.76 13.95
CA PRO A 35 -9.26 -5.71 14.70
C PRO A 35 -8.42 -6.61 13.77
N GLU A 36 -7.24 -7.00 14.24
CA GLU A 36 -6.28 -7.83 13.46
C GLU A 36 -6.90 -9.12 12.95
N ASP A 37 -7.68 -9.81 13.78
CA ASP A 37 -8.35 -11.10 13.46
C ASP A 37 -9.43 -10.96 12.37
N SER A 38 -9.96 -9.76 12.13
CA SER A 38 -10.97 -9.51 11.12
C SER A 38 -10.41 -9.21 9.73
N LYS A 39 -9.10 -8.87 9.62
CA LYS A 39 -8.47 -8.45 8.36
C LYS A 39 -8.53 -9.51 7.27
N PHE A 40 -8.26 -10.77 7.64
CA PHE A 40 -8.23 -11.86 6.67
C PHE A 40 -9.60 -12.09 6.01
N ASN A 41 -10.66 -12.17 6.80
CA ASN A 41 -12.01 -12.34 6.26
C ASN A 41 -12.41 -11.15 5.37
N ARG A 42 -12.07 -9.93 5.79
CA ARG A 42 -12.33 -8.74 4.98
C ARG A 42 -11.56 -8.74 3.66
N MET A 43 -10.31 -9.17 3.67
CA MET A 43 -9.54 -9.34 2.44
C MET A 43 -10.19 -10.35 1.49
N LEU A 44 -10.70 -11.48 2.00
CA LEU A 44 -11.43 -12.47 1.19
C LEU A 44 -12.69 -11.87 0.55
N GLU A 45 -13.46 -11.06 1.28
CA GLU A 45 -14.64 -10.36 0.74
C GLU A 45 -14.24 -9.41 -0.41
N LEU A 46 -13.17 -8.62 -0.23
CA LEU A 46 -12.66 -7.70 -1.24
C LEU A 46 -12.19 -8.43 -2.50
N LEU A 47 -11.41 -9.51 -2.33
CA LEU A 47 -10.93 -10.33 -3.45
C LEU A 47 -12.09 -11.02 -4.17
N GLY A 48 -13.04 -11.59 -3.41
CA GLY A 48 -14.22 -12.23 -3.98
C GLY A 48 -15.05 -11.25 -4.81
N LYS A 49 -15.29 -10.04 -4.30
CA LYS A 49 -15.98 -8.99 -5.04
C LYS A 49 -15.22 -8.60 -6.32
N LEU A 50 -13.91 -8.35 -6.20
CA LEU A 50 -13.06 -7.97 -7.33
C LEU A 50 -13.16 -8.98 -8.49
N PHE A 51 -12.93 -10.26 -8.21
CA PHE A 51 -12.89 -11.30 -9.24
C PHE A 51 -14.28 -11.68 -9.77
N ASN A 52 -15.36 -11.41 -9.03
CA ASN A 52 -16.71 -11.51 -9.55
C ASN A 52 -17.07 -10.39 -10.53
N GLU A 53 -16.50 -9.20 -10.34
CA GLU A 53 -16.77 -8.05 -11.21
C GLU A 53 -15.83 -8.00 -12.43
N GLU A 54 -14.56 -8.38 -12.26
CA GLU A 54 -13.53 -8.33 -13.30
C GLU A 54 -12.65 -9.61 -13.25
N GLU A 55 -12.92 -10.57 -14.13
CA GLU A 55 -12.21 -11.85 -14.17
C GLU A 55 -10.69 -11.68 -14.42
N ASP A 56 -10.31 -10.71 -15.26
CA ASP A 56 -8.91 -10.42 -15.59
C ASP A 56 -8.22 -9.48 -14.60
N ALA A 57 -8.87 -9.12 -13.50
CA ALA A 57 -8.28 -8.22 -12.51
C ALA A 57 -7.05 -8.84 -11.82
N ARG A 58 -6.18 -7.96 -11.32
CA ARG A 58 -5.03 -8.32 -10.46
C ARG A 58 -5.16 -7.60 -9.14
N ALA A 59 -4.75 -8.27 -8.08
CA ALA A 59 -4.68 -7.72 -6.73
C ALA A 59 -3.26 -7.83 -6.17
N LEU A 60 -2.79 -6.76 -5.55
CA LEU A 60 -1.50 -6.71 -4.85
C LEU A 60 -1.75 -6.47 -3.36
N VAL A 61 -1.33 -7.42 -2.53
CA VAL A 61 -1.48 -7.36 -1.08
C VAL A 61 -0.14 -6.99 -0.46
N PHE A 62 -0.08 -5.88 0.26
CA PHE A 62 1.13 -5.44 0.95
C PHE A 62 1.15 -5.89 2.40
N VAL A 63 2.26 -6.48 2.79
CA VAL A 63 2.59 -6.82 4.17
C VAL A 63 3.95 -6.22 4.54
N GLU A 64 4.19 -6.06 5.83
CA GLU A 64 5.43 -5.46 6.32
C GLU A 64 6.58 -6.49 6.36
N ARG A 65 6.29 -7.74 6.74
CA ARG A 65 7.30 -8.78 6.97
C ARG A 65 7.19 -9.91 5.97
N GLN A 66 8.33 -10.55 5.69
CA GLN A 66 8.43 -11.71 4.80
C GLN A 66 7.61 -12.89 5.31
N GLU A 67 7.68 -13.15 6.62
CA GLU A 67 6.94 -14.22 7.29
C GLU A 67 5.42 -14.01 7.18
N SER A 68 4.97 -12.74 7.21
CA SER A 68 3.56 -12.40 6.99
C SER A 68 3.12 -12.71 5.56
N ALA A 69 4.00 -12.49 4.57
CA ALA A 69 3.70 -12.84 3.18
C ALA A 69 3.56 -14.35 3.00
N ASP A 70 4.46 -15.14 3.57
CA ASP A 70 4.40 -16.60 3.49
C ASP A 70 3.18 -17.16 4.24
N LYS A 71 2.83 -16.59 5.40
CA LYS A 71 1.62 -16.96 6.16
C LYS A 71 0.35 -16.71 5.35
N LEU A 72 0.17 -15.50 4.85
CA LEU A 72 -1.00 -15.15 4.03
C LEU A 72 -1.08 -15.98 2.75
N PHE A 73 0.06 -16.31 2.13
CA PHE A 73 0.11 -17.20 0.98
C PHE A 73 -0.51 -18.57 1.31
N VAL A 74 -0.12 -19.18 2.42
CA VAL A 74 -0.68 -20.47 2.85
C VAL A 74 -2.17 -20.36 3.14
N GLU A 75 -2.60 -19.30 3.84
CA GLU A 75 -3.99 -19.06 4.19
C GLU A 75 -4.88 -18.86 2.95
N LEU A 76 -4.44 -18.04 1.97
CA LEU A 76 -5.16 -17.83 0.71
C LEU A 76 -5.21 -19.10 -0.14
N LYS A 77 -4.10 -19.85 -0.22
CA LYS A 77 -4.06 -21.13 -0.93
C LYS A 77 -5.06 -22.13 -0.35
N ASN A 78 -5.19 -22.17 0.97
CA ASN A 78 -6.19 -23.03 1.65
C ASN A 78 -7.64 -22.60 1.37
N LYS A 79 -7.85 -21.38 0.89
CA LYS A 79 -9.14 -20.86 0.39
C LYS A 79 -9.29 -20.99 -1.13
N ASN A 80 -8.41 -21.76 -1.79
CA ASN A 80 -8.38 -22.00 -3.24
C ASN A 80 -8.11 -20.75 -4.10
N TYR A 81 -7.44 -19.72 -3.54
CA TYR A 81 -6.96 -18.60 -4.33
C TYR A 81 -5.60 -18.92 -4.96
N THR A 82 -5.45 -18.60 -6.24
CA THR A 82 -4.16 -18.64 -6.94
C THR A 82 -3.38 -17.39 -6.56
N CYS A 83 -2.32 -17.55 -5.79
CA CYS A 83 -1.50 -16.44 -5.29
C CYS A 83 -0.04 -16.85 -5.14
N MET A 84 0.87 -15.86 -5.11
CA MET A 84 2.31 -16.08 -4.88
C MET A 84 2.87 -15.00 -3.94
N PRO A 85 3.84 -15.35 -3.06
CA PRO A 85 4.56 -14.39 -2.25
C PRO A 85 5.72 -13.77 -3.03
N LEU A 86 5.96 -12.47 -2.81
CA LEU A 86 7.04 -11.70 -3.43
C LEU A 86 7.80 -10.89 -2.38
N HIS A 87 8.95 -11.40 -1.94
CA HIS A 87 9.80 -10.76 -0.92
C HIS A 87 11.26 -11.17 -1.06
N GLY A 88 12.15 -10.49 -0.33
CA GLY A 88 13.60 -10.68 -0.43
C GLY A 88 14.11 -12.04 0.04
N GLY A 89 13.33 -12.80 0.80
CA GLY A 89 13.66 -14.16 1.23
C GLY A 89 13.46 -15.24 0.14
N ARG A 90 12.82 -14.89 -0.99
CA ARG A 90 12.67 -15.79 -2.14
C ARG A 90 13.88 -15.69 -3.06
N GLU A 91 14.20 -16.79 -3.75
CA GLU A 91 15.25 -16.78 -4.76
C GLU A 91 14.92 -15.82 -5.91
N GLN A 92 15.95 -15.27 -6.57
CA GLN A 92 15.71 -14.28 -7.64
C GLN A 92 14.90 -14.88 -8.78
N VAL A 93 15.16 -16.13 -9.16
CA VAL A 93 14.43 -16.83 -10.23
C VAL A 93 12.94 -16.95 -9.90
N ASP A 94 12.59 -17.30 -8.65
CA ASP A 94 11.20 -17.39 -8.20
C ASP A 94 10.51 -16.03 -8.24
N ARG A 95 11.23 -14.97 -7.84
CA ARG A 95 10.69 -13.59 -7.88
C ARG A 95 10.42 -13.13 -9.31
N ASP A 96 11.37 -13.40 -10.21
CA ASP A 96 11.22 -13.04 -11.62
C ASP A 96 10.06 -13.80 -12.26
N GLN A 97 9.91 -15.09 -11.96
CA GLN A 97 8.78 -15.90 -12.43
C GLN A 97 7.44 -15.39 -11.86
N THR A 98 7.39 -15.08 -10.56
CA THR A 98 6.19 -14.51 -9.93
C THR A 98 5.74 -13.21 -10.64
N ILE A 99 6.69 -12.34 -11.00
CA ILE A 99 6.40 -11.10 -11.70
C ILE A 99 5.84 -11.38 -13.11
N VAL A 100 6.40 -12.35 -13.82
CA VAL A 100 5.92 -12.77 -15.15
C VAL A 100 4.50 -13.31 -15.04
N ASP A 101 4.24 -14.22 -14.10
CA ASP A 101 2.94 -14.84 -13.89
C ASP A 101 1.86 -13.83 -13.44
N PHE A 102 2.25 -12.84 -12.64
CA PHE A 102 1.38 -11.75 -12.24
C PHE A 102 1.01 -10.85 -13.43
N LYS A 103 1.98 -10.53 -14.30
CA LYS A 103 1.74 -9.70 -15.49
C LYS A 103 0.86 -10.40 -16.52
N ASN A 104 1.06 -11.67 -16.77
CA ASN A 104 0.30 -12.45 -17.75
C ASN A 104 -1.05 -12.96 -17.24
N GLY A 105 -1.26 -12.96 -15.91
CA GLY A 105 -2.49 -13.36 -15.26
C GLY A 105 -2.57 -14.78 -14.78
N SER A 106 -1.55 -15.58 -14.98
CA SER A 106 -1.50 -16.94 -14.43
C SER A 106 -1.52 -16.93 -12.89
N CYS A 107 -1.05 -15.83 -12.29
CA CYS A 107 -1.14 -15.57 -10.85
C CYS A 107 -1.82 -14.21 -10.60
N PRO A 108 -3.14 -14.17 -10.33
CA PRO A 108 -3.87 -12.92 -10.21
C PRO A 108 -3.64 -12.19 -8.87
N ILE A 109 -3.07 -12.83 -7.87
CA ILE A 109 -2.82 -12.24 -6.54
C ILE A 109 -1.34 -12.39 -6.18
N VAL A 110 -0.70 -11.27 -5.84
CA VAL A 110 0.65 -11.27 -5.28
C VAL A 110 0.62 -10.66 -3.88
N ILE A 111 1.30 -11.31 -2.94
CA ILE A 111 1.49 -10.85 -1.57
C ILE A 111 2.94 -10.39 -1.44
N ALA A 112 3.17 -9.10 -1.24
CA ALA A 112 4.51 -8.54 -1.35
C ALA A 112 4.90 -7.63 -0.20
N THR A 113 6.20 -7.55 0.06
CA THR A 113 6.77 -6.45 0.84
C THR A 113 6.99 -5.22 -0.06
N SER A 114 7.00 -4.02 0.52
CA SER A 114 7.17 -2.76 -0.23
C SER A 114 8.43 -2.77 -1.11
N VAL A 115 9.54 -3.29 -0.60
CA VAL A 115 10.82 -3.32 -1.33
C VAL A 115 10.72 -4.22 -2.57
N ALA A 116 10.11 -5.40 -2.44
CA ALA A 116 10.00 -6.36 -3.54
C ALA A 116 9.02 -5.92 -4.63
N ALA A 117 8.00 -5.14 -4.26
CA ALA A 117 7.01 -4.61 -5.20
C ALA A 117 7.44 -3.31 -5.90
N ARG A 118 8.63 -2.78 -5.61
CA ARG A 118 9.13 -1.57 -6.29
C ARG A 118 9.27 -1.82 -7.78
N GLY A 119 8.78 -0.88 -8.59
CA GLY A 119 8.84 -0.99 -10.05
C GLY A 119 7.83 -1.94 -10.69
N LEU A 120 6.99 -2.65 -9.91
CA LEU A 120 5.89 -3.41 -10.48
C LEU A 120 4.97 -2.48 -11.28
N ASP A 121 4.85 -2.76 -12.57
CA ASP A 121 3.93 -2.09 -13.48
C ASP A 121 3.07 -3.16 -14.15
N VAL A 122 1.80 -3.21 -13.73
CA VAL A 122 0.81 -4.21 -14.18
C VAL A 122 -0.46 -3.49 -14.58
N LYS A 123 -0.81 -3.55 -15.86
CA LYS A 123 -1.94 -2.80 -16.43
C LYS A 123 -3.29 -3.15 -15.79
N GLN A 124 -3.51 -4.41 -15.48
CA GLN A 124 -4.75 -4.93 -14.90
C GLN A 124 -4.76 -4.92 -13.37
N LEU A 125 -3.80 -4.23 -12.73
CA LEU A 125 -3.79 -4.08 -11.28
C LEU A 125 -4.91 -3.14 -10.85
N LYS A 126 -6.02 -3.73 -10.41
CA LYS A 126 -7.24 -3.02 -10.04
C LYS A 126 -7.35 -2.76 -8.56
N MET A 127 -6.73 -3.61 -7.74
CA MET A 127 -6.80 -3.50 -6.30
C MET A 127 -5.43 -3.61 -5.64
N VAL A 128 -5.17 -2.68 -4.75
CA VAL A 128 -4.09 -2.75 -3.77
C VAL A 128 -4.71 -2.89 -2.40
N ILE A 129 -4.28 -3.88 -1.63
CA ILE A 129 -4.66 -4.04 -0.23
C ILE A 129 -3.40 -3.83 0.62
N GLN A 130 -3.37 -2.80 1.42
CA GLN A 130 -2.36 -2.60 2.44
C GLN A 130 -2.82 -3.35 3.70
N TYR A 131 -2.54 -4.65 3.74
CA TYR A 131 -2.92 -5.54 4.84
C TYR A 131 -2.24 -5.13 6.14
N ASP A 132 -0.95 -4.77 6.04
CA ASP A 132 -0.20 -4.09 7.07
C ASP A 132 -0.05 -2.62 6.71
N VAL A 133 -0.38 -1.74 7.65
CA VAL A 133 -0.25 -0.30 7.49
C VAL A 133 1.21 0.09 7.21
N PRO A 134 1.48 0.97 6.23
CA PRO A 134 2.84 1.43 5.96
C PRO A 134 3.38 2.33 7.07
N ASN A 135 4.69 2.29 7.27
CA ASN A 135 5.35 3.03 8.35
C ASN A 135 5.43 4.55 8.10
N HIS A 136 5.31 5.00 6.85
CA HIS A 136 5.45 6.40 6.46
C HIS A 136 4.49 6.77 5.34
N MET A 137 4.09 8.05 5.30
CA MET A 137 3.22 8.60 4.27
C MET A 137 3.72 8.31 2.85
N GLU A 138 5.02 8.43 2.60
CA GLU A 138 5.61 8.17 1.28
C GLU A 138 5.39 6.72 0.83
N ASP A 139 5.54 5.77 1.75
CA ASP A 139 5.31 4.35 1.45
C ASP A 139 3.83 4.08 1.19
N TYR A 140 2.92 4.72 1.94
CA TYR A 140 1.49 4.69 1.66
C TYR A 140 1.17 5.10 0.22
N VAL A 141 1.69 6.24 -0.21
CA VAL A 141 1.48 6.77 -1.56
C VAL A 141 2.10 5.85 -2.62
N HIS A 142 3.31 5.34 -2.39
CA HIS A 142 3.99 4.43 -3.31
C HIS A 142 3.27 3.09 -3.46
N ARG A 143 2.73 2.53 -2.37
CA ARG A 143 1.91 1.31 -2.40
C ARG A 143 0.60 1.56 -3.15
N ALA A 144 -0.14 2.60 -2.79
CA ALA A 144 -1.37 2.98 -3.48
C ALA A 144 -1.14 3.20 -4.97
N GLY A 145 -0.06 3.89 -5.34
CA GLY A 145 0.32 4.17 -6.71
C GLY A 145 0.79 2.96 -7.54
N ARG A 146 0.65 1.73 -7.04
CA ARG A 146 0.81 0.53 -7.88
C ARG A 146 -0.42 0.29 -8.76
N THR A 147 -1.60 0.74 -8.37
CA THR A 147 -2.82 0.75 -9.19
C THR A 147 -3.11 2.13 -9.78
N GLY A 148 -4.19 2.29 -10.51
CA GLY A 148 -4.64 3.58 -11.06
C GLY A 148 -3.73 4.18 -12.14
N ARG A 149 -2.91 3.39 -12.79
CA ARG A 149 -1.90 3.84 -13.76
C ARG A 149 -2.45 3.95 -15.18
N ALA A 150 -1.81 4.80 -15.99
CA ALA A 150 -2.12 4.98 -17.41
C ALA A 150 -3.60 5.30 -17.68
N GLY A 151 -4.23 6.10 -16.80
CA GLY A 151 -5.64 6.48 -16.92
C GLY A 151 -6.65 5.42 -16.47
N ASN A 152 -6.20 4.24 -16.02
CA ASN A 152 -7.08 3.23 -15.45
C ASN A 152 -7.49 3.63 -14.02
N LYS A 153 -8.71 3.24 -13.64
CA LYS A 153 -9.17 3.37 -12.25
C LYS A 153 -8.65 2.20 -11.41
N GLY A 154 -8.38 2.47 -10.14
CA GLY A 154 -7.96 1.46 -9.17
C GLY A 154 -8.50 1.73 -7.78
N THR A 155 -8.44 0.74 -6.93
CA THR A 155 -8.85 0.84 -5.53
C THR A 155 -7.67 0.48 -4.62
N CYS A 156 -7.41 1.31 -3.62
CA CYS A 156 -6.46 1.03 -2.55
C CYS A 156 -7.22 0.92 -1.23
N VAL A 157 -7.20 -0.25 -0.61
CA VAL A 157 -7.79 -0.48 0.71
C VAL A 157 -6.67 -0.64 1.72
N THR A 158 -6.73 0.10 2.82
CA THR A 158 -5.72 0.07 3.90
C THR A 158 -6.37 -0.34 5.20
N PHE A 159 -5.84 -1.38 5.83
CA PHE A 159 -6.28 -1.82 7.15
C PHE A 159 -5.40 -1.19 8.24
N VAL A 160 -6.04 -0.63 9.24
CA VAL A 160 -5.41 -0.07 10.44
C VAL A 160 -6.05 -0.72 11.65
N THR A 161 -5.26 -1.17 12.63
CA THR A 161 -5.85 -1.65 13.88
C THR A 161 -6.03 -0.51 14.88
N PRO A 162 -6.99 -0.63 15.83
CA PRO A 162 -7.20 0.41 16.84
C PRO A 162 -5.95 0.78 17.65
N GLU A 163 -5.00 -0.15 17.78
CA GLU A 163 -3.74 0.04 18.51
C GLU A 163 -2.64 0.72 17.69
N GLN A 164 -2.91 0.97 16.41
CA GLN A 164 -1.95 1.56 15.45
C GLN A 164 -2.15 3.07 15.26
N ASP A 165 -2.53 3.79 16.31
CA ASP A 165 -2.79 5.25 16.33
C ASP A 165 -1.62 6.07 15.79
N ARG A 166 -0.37 5.66 16.10
CA ARG A 166 0.86 6.30 15.60
C ARG A 166 0.94 6.48 14.08
N PHE A 167 0.22 5.67 13.31
CA PHE A 167 0.19 5.79 11.85
C PHE A 167 -0.93 6.68 11.33
N ALA A 168 -1.92 7.01 12.18
CA ALA A 168 -3.12 7.73 11.80
C ALA A 168 -2.81 9.13 11.27
N VAL A 169 -1.83 9.82 11.84
CA VAL A 169 -1.43 11.17 11.41
C VAL A 169 -0.90 11.19 9.97
N ASP A 170 -0.07 10.22 9.60
CA ASP A 170 0.49 10.13 8.26
C ASP A 170 -0.56 9.69 7.23
N ILE A 171 -1.46 8.78 7.59
CA ILE A 171 -2.60 8.38 6.76
C ILE A 171 -3.55 9.57 6.55
N LEU A 172 -3.90 10.30 7.60
CA LEU A 172 -4.73 11.50 7.54
C LEU A 172 -4.15 12.52 6.55
N LYS A 173 -2.84 12.81 6.66
CA LYS A 173 -2.14 13.73 5.75
C LYS A 173 -2.20 13.24 4.29
N ALA A 174 -2.00 11.93 4.05
CA ALA A 174 -2.04 11.36 2.72
C ALA A 174 -3.43 11.47 2.09
N LEU A 175 -4.49 11.17 2.84
CA LEU A 175 -5.88 11.28 2.40
C LEU A 175 -6.25 12.75 2.11
N GLN A 176 -5.92 13.67 3.02
CA GLN A 176 -6.17 15.10 2.84
C GLN A 176 -5.43 15.68 1.62
N ALA A 177 -4.15 15.30 1.42
CA ALA A 177 -3.36 15.78 0.30
C ALA A 177 -3.93 15.35 -1.07
N SER A 178 -4.64 14.23 -1.12
CA SER A 178 -5.30 13.69 -2.33
C SER A 178 -6.79 13.96 -2.40
N ASN A 179 -7.35 14.79 -1.50
CA ASN A 179 -8.79 15.07 -1.37
C ASN A 179 -9.65 13.79 -1.26
N ALA A 180 -9.11 12.75 -0.64
CA ALA A 180 -9.83 11.50 -0.40
C ALA A 180 -10.71 11.62 0.86
N GLU A 181 -11.71 10.75 0.93
CA GLU A 181 -12.56 10.65 2.13
C GLU A 181 -11.73 10.21 3.34
N VAL A 182 -11.90 10.92 4.45
CA VAL A 182 -11.20 10.62 5.70
C VAL A 182 -12.19 10.00 6.68
N PRO A 183 -12.02 8.73 7.07
CA PRO A 183 -12.86 8.08 8.07
C PRO A 183 -12.79 8.81 9.43
N ALA A 184 -13.93 8.86 10.13
CA ALA A 184 -14.01 9.52 11.43
C ALA A 184 -13.05 8.90 12.47
N GLU A 185 -12.90 7.58 12.43
CA GLU A 185 -11.99 6.83 13.29
C GLU A 185 -10.53 7.27 13.10
N ILE A 186 -10.09 7.48 11.86
CA ILE A 186 -8.72 7.94 11.57
C ILE A 186 -8.49 9.36 12.09
N LYS A 187 -9.49 10.24 12.01
CA LYS A 187 -9.41 11.59 12.62
C LYS A 187 -9.26 11.49 14.13
N THR A 188 -10.10 10.69 14.77
CA THR A 188 -10.07 10.52 16.25
C THR A 188 -8.72 9.93 16.70
N MET A 189 -8.19 8.93 15.97
CA MET A 189 -6.89 8.34 16.27
C MET A 189 -5.75 9.35 16.10
N ALA A 190 -5.78 10.15 15.04
CA ALA A 190 -4.77 11.17 14.77
C ALA A 190 -4.80 12.30 15.81
N ASP A 191 -6.00 12.72 16.25
CA ASP A 191 -6.16 13.73 17.29
C ASP A 191 -5.65 13.23 18.65
N GLY A 192 -5.87 11.95 18.98
CA GLY A 192 -5.36 11.29 20.18
C GLY A 192 -3.82 11.21 20.20
N GLU A 193 -3.20 10.89 19.07
CA GLU A 193 -1.74 10.87 18.91
C GLU A 193 -1.14 12.27 19.05
N LEU A 194 -1.77 13.30 18.46
CA LEU A 194 -1.31 14.69 18.57
C LEU A 194 -1.33 15.18 20.01
N VAL A 195 -2.30 14.76 20.83
CA VAL A 195 -2.40 15.12 22.25
C VAL A 195 -1.36 14.38 23.09
N SER A 196 -1.02 13.15 22.76
CA SER A 196 -0.05 12.32 23.49
C SER A 196 1.41 12.57 23.10
N SER A 197 1.66 13.29 22.01
CA SER A 197 3.01 13.57 21.53
C SER A 197 3.71 14.66 22.37
N PRO A 198 4.93 14.41 22.89
CA PRO A 198 5.68 15.40 23.70
C PRO A 198 6.06 16.68 22.94
N LEU A 199 5.86 16.73 21.62
CA LEU A 199 6.17 17.90 20.79
C LEU A 199 5.08 18.99 20.85
N TYR A 200 3.89 18.67 21.36
CA TYR A 200 2.80 19.62 21.60
C TYR A 200 2.56 19.81 23.10
N GLY A 201 3.66 20.04 23.85
CA GLY A 201 3.57 20.42 25.25
C GLY A 201 2.76 21.70 25.39
N VAL A 202 1.71 21.61 26.20
CA VAL A 202 0.81 22.67 26.63
C VAL A 202 1.59 23.95 26.88
N VAL A 203 1.37 24.98 26.05
CA VAL A 203 1.67 26.35 26.42
C VAL A 203 0.48 26.79 27.29
N SER A 204 0.72 26.71 28.60
CA SER A 204 -0.14 27.32 29.63
C SER A 204 0.18 28.81 29.76
#